data_fc0fcdacceb9d5edb9762a7be6e5237a
#
_entry.id   fc0fcdacceb9d5edb9762a7be6e5237a
#
_cell.length_a   1.000
_cell.length_b   1.000
_cell.length_c   1.000
_cell.angle_alpha   90.00
_cell.angle_beta   90.00
_cell.angle_gamma   90.00
#
_symmetry.space_group_name_H-M   'P 1'
#
loop_
_entity.id
_entity.type
_entity.pdbx_description
1 polymer ?
#
loop_
_entity_poly.entity_id
_entity_poly.type
_entity_poly.pdbx_seq_one_letter_code
_entity_poly.pdbx_strand_id
1 'polypeptide(L)'
;MTEQERVDSEDYYEQLSLYVMQGTTRAALLSCGAVIEACLSVARKELKKTFAIVRPPGHHAEPDEHMGFCFFNNVAVAARVVQQLTPIKRIMILDWCVIYGGCIFKC
;
A
#
# COMPACT_ATOMS: atom_id res chain seq x y z
N MET A 1 -13.05 10.93 -18.57
CA MET A 1 -13.84 11.32 -17.38
C MET A 1 -14.40 12.72 -17.57
N THR A 2 -15.71 12.88 -17.43
CA THR A 2 -16.35 14.20 -17.49
C THR A 2 -16.10 14.97 -16.19
N GLU A 3 -16.36 16.29 -16.22
CA GLU A 3 -16.23 17.12 -15.02
C GLU A 3 -17.19 16.67 -13.90
N GLN A 4 -18.41 16.28 -14.26
CA GLN A 4 -19.38 15.76 -13.29
C GLN A 4 -18.94 14.43 -12.68
N GLU A 5 -18.43 13.52 -13.49
CA GLU A 5 -17.89 12.24 -13.01
C GLU A 5 -16.70 12.45 -12.07
N ARG A 6 -15.87 13.45 -12.35
CA ARG A 6 -14.74 13.82 -11.48
C ARG A 6 -15.22 14.33 -10.12
N VAL A 7 -16.19 15.23 -10.12
CA VAL A 7 -16.77 15.79 -8.88
C VAL A 7 -17.44 14.70 -8.05
N ASP A 8 -18.26 13.84 -8.68
CA ASP A 8 -18.93 12.74 -7.99
C ASP A 8 -17.92 11.75 -7.38
N SER A 9 -16.82 11.50 -8.07
CA SER A 9 -15.74 10.64 -7.60
C SER A 9 -14.99 11.28 -6.42
N GLU A 10 -14.71 12.58 -6.46
CA GLU A 10 -14.08 13.32 -5.36
C GLU A 10 -14.95 13.26 -4.10
N ASP A 11 -16.25 13.51 -4.20
CA ASP A 11 -17.19 13.42 -3.09
C ASP A 11 -17.23 12.03 -2.47
N TYR A 12 -17.24 10.99 -3.30
CA TYR A 12 -17.21 9.61 -2.84
C TYR A 12 -15.95 9.31 -2.02
N TYR A 13 -14.77 9.68 -2.54
CA TYR A 13 -13.51 9.43 -1.85
C TYR A 13 -13.35 10.29 -0.59
N GLU A 14 -13.90 11.49 -0.57
CA GLU A 14 -13.89 12.34 0.62
C GLU A 14 -14.63 11.68 1.78
N GLN A 15 -15.76 11.01 1.52
CA GLN A 15 -16.50 10.22 2.52
C GLN A 15 -15.68 9.07 3.11
N LEU A 16 -14.71 8.54 2.37
CA LEU A 16 -13.79 7.49 2.81
C LEU A 16 -12.50 8.04 3.43
N SER A 17 -12.45 9.32 3.80
CA SER A 17 -11.24 10.00 4.24
C SER A 17 -10.11 9.95 3.19
N LEU A 18 -10.48 10.11 1.93
CA LEU A 18 -9.58 10.14 0.79
C LEU A 18 -9.75 11.45 0.03
N TYR A 19 -8.72 11.87 -0.67
CA TYR A 19 -8.83 12.86 -1.73
C TYR A 19 -8.14 12.34 -2.98
N VAL A 20 -8.68 12.72 -4.13
CA VAL A 20 -8.19 12.28 -5.43
C VAL A 20 -7.87 13.51 -6.28
N MET A 21 -6.71 13.50 -6.92
CA MET A 21 -6.26 14.54 -7.81
C MET A 21 -5.58 13.93 -9.04
N GLN A 22 -5.24 14.76 -10.01
CA GLN A 22 -4.49 14.29 -11.16
C GLN A 22 -3.14 13.69 -10.70
N GLY A 23 -2.85 12.49 -11.16
CA GLY A 23 -1.63 11.78 -10.80
C GLY A 23 -1.73 10.87 -9.57
N THR A 24 -2.87 10.82 -8.86
CA THR A 24 -3.06 9.95 -7.69
C THR A 24 -2.81 8.49 -8.01
N THR A 25 -3.35 7.98 -9.11
CA THR A 25 -3.15 6.58 -9.54
C THR A 25 -1.67 6.27 -9.76
N ARG A 26 -0.95 7.16 -10.44
CA ARG A 26 0.48 7.00 -10.67
C ARG A 26 1.28 7.02 -9.37
N ALA A 27 0.97 7.93 -8.46
CA ALA A 27 1.61 8.00 -7.15
C ALA A 27 1.36 6.73 -6.34
N ALA A 28 0.13 6.20 -6.34
CA ALA A 28 -0.21 4.96 -5.65
C ALA A 28 0.55 3.76 -6.21
N LEU A 29 0.66 3.63 -7.53
CA LEU A 29 1.43 2.57 -8.17
C LEU A 29 2.93 2.68 -7.88
N LEU A 30 3.49 3.88 -7.90
CA LEU A 30 4.91 4.10 -7.58
C LEU A 30 5.20 3.80 -6.11
N SER A 31 4.33 4.19 -5.20
CA SER A 31 4.45 3.88 -3.78
C SER A 31 4.47 2.37 -3.54
N CYS A 32 3.50 1.66 -4.10
CA CYS A 32 3.42 0.21 -4.00
C CYS A 32 4.65 -0.48 -4.61
N GLY A 33 5.07 -0.06 -5.80
CA GLY A 33 6.25 -0.58 -6.48
C GLY A 33 7.54 -0.35 -5.70
N ALA A 34 7.70 0.80 -5.07
CA ALA A 34 8.87 1.10 -4.24
C ALA A 34 8.97 0.16 -3.02
N VAL A 35 7.85 -0.12 -2.37
CA VAL A 35 7.82 -1.07 -1.24
C VAL A 35 8.14 -2.50 -1.72
N ILE A 36 7.61 -2.91 -2.88
CA ILE A 36 7.92 -4.21 -3.49
C ILE A 36 9.43 -4.34 -3.75
N GLU A 37 10.05 -3.36 -4.40
CA GLU A 37 11.50 -3.39 -4.68
C GLU A 37 12.33 -3.39 -3.41
N ALA A 38 11.96 -2.61 -2.40
CA ALA A 38 12.62 -2.61 -1.11
C ALA A 38 12.61 -4.02 -0.48
N CYS A 39 11.46 -4.67 -0.47
CA CYS A 39 11.30 -6.02 0.08
C CYS A 39 12.07 -7.07 -0.74
N LEU A 40 12.01 -7.01 -2.07
CA LEU A 40 12.72 -7.94 -2.95
C LEU A 40 14.25 -7.81 -2.81
N SER A 41 14.78 -6.60 -2.65
CA SER A 41 16.21 -6.38 -2.45
C SER A 41 16.73 -7.08 -1.19
N VAL A 42 15.95 -7.06 -0.11
CA VAL A 42 16.28 -7.81 1.11
C VAL A 42 16.09 -9.32 0.91
N ALA A 43 15.01 -9.73 0.28
CA ALA A 43 14.70 -11.13 0.04
C ALA A 43 15.75 -11.82 -0.85
N ARG A 44 16.29 -11.09 -1.82
CA ARG A 44 17.39 -11.56 -2.70
C ARG A 44 18.78 -11.45 -2.05
N LYS A 45 18.86 -10.99 -0.82
CA LYS A 45 20.11 -10.80 -0.07
C LYS A 45 21.06 -9.76 -0.69
N GLU A 46 20.55 -8.86 -1.49
CA GLU A 46 21.29 -7.71 -2.02
C GLU A 46 21.54 -6.68 -0.91
N LEU A 47 20.57 -6.52 -0.02
CA LEU A 47 20.63 -5.65 1.15
C LEU A 47 20.21 -6.41 2.40
N LYS A 48 20.72 -6.01 3.57
CA LYS A 48 20.34 -6.62 4.86
C LYS A 48 19.01 -6.07 5.37
N LYS A 49 18.73 -4.81 5.12
CA LYS A 49 17.51 -4.09 5.52
C LYS A 49 17.29 -2.91 4.62
N THR A 50 16.05 -2.45 4.52
CA THR A 50 15.66 -1.29 3.73
C THR A 50 14.68 -0.42 4.50
N PHE A 51 14.53 0.80 4.06
CA PHE A 51 13.56 1.75 4.58
C PHE A 51 12.91 2.47 3.41
N ALA A 52 11.59 2.35 3.27
CA ALA A 52 10.82 2.97 2.21
C ALA A 52 10.02 4.16 2.76
N ILE A 53 10.28 5.35 2.22
CA ILE A 53 9.52 6.57 2.55
C ILE A 53 8.65 6.89 1.35
N VAL A 54 7.40 6.49 1.42
CA VAL A 54 6.48 6.55 0.29
C VAL A 54 5.13 7.13 0.68
N ARG A 55 4.44 7.67 -0.31
CA ARG A 55 3.02 8.03 -0.22
C ARG A 55 2.36 7.89 -1.60
N PRO A 56 1.04 7.60 -1.65
CA PRO A 56 0.14 7.40 -0.51
C PRO A 56 0.50 6.16 0.33
N PRO A 57 0.04 6.11 1.59
CA PRO A 57 0.21 4.94 2.46
C PRO A 57 -0.66 3.77 1.99
N GLY A 58 -0.63 2.62 2.67
CA GLY A 58 -1.32 1.44 2.19
C GLY A 58 -2.03 0.59 3.24
N HIS A 59 -1.74 0.76 4.54
CA HIS A 59 -2.17 -0.17 5.56
C HIS A 59 -3.69 -0.15 5.87
N HIS A 60 -4.41 0.90 5.46
CA HIS A 60 -5.86 0.99 5.60
C HIS A 60 -6.64 0.45 4.39
N ALA A 61 -5.97 0.17 3.28
CA ALA A 61 -6.65 -0.36 2.10
C ALA A 61 -7.10 -1.81 2.34
N GLU A 62 -8.35 -2.08 2.05
CA GLU A 62 -8.96 -3.41 2.10
C GLU A 62 -9.04 -4.00 0.68
N PRO A 63 -9.33 -5.33 0.52
CA PRO A 63 -9.34 -5.97 -0.80
C PRO A 63 -10.23 -5.28 -1.84
N ASP A 64 -11.34 -4.72 -1.44
CA ASP A 64 -12.36 -4.12 -2.30
C ASP A 64 -12.66 -2.65 -1.97
N GLU A 65 -11.89 -2.01 -1.06
CA GLU A 65 -12.18 -0.64 -0.66
C GLU A 65 -10.92 0.17 -0.37
N HIS A 66 -10.90 1.40 -0.90
CA HIS A 66 -9.89 2.40 -0.55
C HIS A 66 -10.32 3.10 0.72
N MET A 67 -9.43 3.28 1.69
CA MET A 67 -9.74 3.91 2.96
C MET A 67 -8.51 4.57 3.60
N GLY A 68 -8.73 5.63 4.40
CA GLY A 68 -7.69 6.23 5.23
C GLY A 68 -6.45 6.68 4.46
N PHE A 69 -6.61 7.41 3.35
CA PHE A 69 -5.55 7.87 2.45
C PHE A 69 -4.82 6.73 1.70
N CYS A 70 -5.33 5.50 1.77
CA CYS A 70 -4.72 4.32 1.16
C CYS A 70 -5.52 3.86 -0.06
N PHE A 71 -4.83 3.53 -1.16
CA PHE A 71 -5.41 2.97 -2.37
C PHE A 71 -5.03 1.51 -2.56
N PHE A 72 -3.77 1.16 -2.33
CA PHE A 72 -3.28 -0.21 -2.30
C PHE A 72 -2.67 -0.49 -0.94
N ASN A 73 -2.81 -1.70 -0.43
CA ASN A 73 -2.06 -2.12 0.75
C ASN A 73 -0.64 -2.51 0.31
N ASN A 74 0.25 -1.53 0.29
CA ASN A 74 1.61 -1.66 -0.25
C ASN A 74 2.39 -2.80 0.40
N VAL A 75 2.29 -2.94 1.71
CA VAL A 75 3.04 -3.96 2.46
C VAL A 75 2.47 -5.36 2.21
N ALA A 76 1.14 -5.50 2.16
CA ALA A 76 0.50 -6.78 1.86
C ALA A 76 0.82 -7.25 0.43
N VAL A 77 0.80 -6.34 -0.54
CA VAL A 77 1.17 -6.65 -1.93
C VAL A 77 2.65 -7.07 -1.99
N ALA A 78 3.54 -6.33 -1.34
CA ALA A 78 4.97 -6.64 -1.31
C ALA A 78 5.23 -8.01 -0.67
N ALA A 79 4.57 -8.34 0.44
CA ALA A 79 4.67 -9.64 1.07
C ALA A 79 4.25 -10.76 0.11
N ARG A 80 3.16 -10.57 -0.61
CA ARG A 80 2.68 -11.57 -1.58
C ARG A 80 3.63 -11.75 -2.75
N VAL A 81 4.19 -10.68 -3.27
CA VAL A 81 5.19 -10.73 -4.35
C VAL A 81 6.45 -11.47 -3.88
N VAL A 82 6.95 -11.19 -2.68
CA VAL A 82 8.10 -11.91 -2.11
C VAL A 82 7.81 -13.42 -1.99
N GLN A 83 6.63 -13.80 -1.55
CA GLN A 83 6.24 -15.22 -1.46
C GLN A 83 6.18 -15.91 -2.83
N GLN A 84 5.79 -15.17 -3.88
CA GLN A 84 5.70 -15.72 -5.24
C GLN A 84 7.06 -15.80 -5.95
N LEU A 85 7.90 -14.79 -5.80
CA LEU A 85 9.14 -14.66 -6.55
C LEU A 85 10.39 -15.14 -5.81
N THR A 86 10.28 -15.52 -4.54
CA THR A 86 11.40 -15.99 -3.73
C THR A 86 11.04 -17.26 -2.96
N PRO A 87 12.03 -17.98 -2.40
CA PRO A 87 11.76 -19.14 -1.54
C PRO A 87 11.16 -18.80 -0.19
N ILE A 88 11.10 -17.52 0.17
CA ILE A 88 10.56 -17.05 1.46
C ILE A 88 9.05 -17.26 1.48
N LYS A 89 8.56 -18.01 2.46
CA LYS A 89 7.12 -18.32 2.61
C LYS A 89 6.50 -17.74 3.87
N ARG A 90 7.29 -17.52 4.92
CA ARG A 90 6.81 -16.97 6.18
C ARG A 90 7.23 -15.52 6.34
N ILE A 91 6.28 -14.64 6.42
CA ILE A 91 6.49 -13.19 6.57
C ILE A 91 5.65 -12.69 7.75
N MET A 92 6.25 -11.88 8.58
CA MET A 92 5.53 -11.17 9.65
C MET A 92 5.44 -9.69 9.27
N ILE A 93 4.25 -9.15 9.36
CA ILE A 93 3.99 -7.71 9.20
C ILE A 93 3.60 -7.15 10.57
N LEU A 94 4.34 -6.16 11.05
CA LEU A 94 4.03 -5.44 12.28
C LEU A 94 3.65 -4.00 11.92
N ASP A 95 2.40 -3.65 12.18
CA ASP A 95 1.89 -2.30 11.98
C ASP A 95 1.80 -1.58 13.33
N TRP A 96 2.62 -0.56 13.51
CA TRP A 96 2.67 0.25 14.73
C TRP A 96 1.64 1.39 14.77
N CYS A 97 0.87 1.55 13.70
CA CYS A 97 -0.12 2.62 13.63
C CYS A 97 -1.31 2.32 14.55
N VAL A 98 -1.57 3.20 15.51
CA VAL A 98 -2.50 2.96 16.62
C VAL A 98 -3.92 3.48 16.34
N ILE A 99 -4.37 3.59 15.10
CA ILE A 99 -5.71 4.13 14.84
C ILE A 99 -6.82 3.12 15.18
N TYR A 100 -6.52 1.79 15.21
CA TYR A 100 -7.48 0.74 15.59
C TYR A 100 -6.80 -0.50 16.22
N GLY A 101 -5.89 -0.28 17.21
CA GLY A 101 -5.18 -1.39 17.85
C GLY A 101 -4.21 -2.08 16.91
N GLY A 102 -2.93 -2.09 17.23
CA GLY A 102 -1.89 -2.62 16.35
C GLY A 102 -2.28 -3.98 15.76
N CYS A 103 -2.36 -4.06 14.44
CA CYS A 103 -2.65 -5.30 13.74
C CYS A 103 -1.35 -6.00 13.38
N ILE A 104 -1.16 -7.19 13.91
CA ILE A 104 -0.11 -8.09 13.46
C ILE A 104 -0.72 -8.97 12.38
N PHE A 105 -0.27 -8.82 11.14
CA PHE A 105 -0.68 -9.69 10.05
C PHE A 105 0.35 -10.80 9.89
N LYS A 106 -0.13 -12.03 9.98
CA LYS A 106 0.68 -13.22 9.71
C LYS A 106 0.30 -13.76 8.33
N CYS A 107 1.18 -13.60 7.37
CA CYS A 107 1.03 -14.17 6.04
C CYS A 107 1.70 -15.55 5.95
#